data_534b1416b02bd267821f73604226086b
#
_entry.id   534b1416b02bd267821f73604226086b
#
_cell.length_a   1.000
_cell.length_b   1.000
_cell.length_c   1.000
_cell.angle_alpha   90.00
_cell.angle_beta   90.00
_cell.angle_gamma   90.00
#
_symmetry.space_group_name_H-M   'P 1'
#
loop_
_entity.id
_entity.type
_entity.pdbx_description
1 polymer ?
#
loop_
_entity_poly.entity_id
_entity_poly.type
_entity_poly.pdbx_seq_one_letter_code
_entity_poly.pdbx_strand_id
1 'polypeptide(L)'
;MTEIKEGNKAPDFTALDQKGKKVKLSSFKGKKNVVLYFYPKDMTPGCTTQACDFRDHHKKFKNTVILGVSIDSQERHQKFIEKYDLPFTLLADTEKKLAQKYGVWQEKKLYGKTFMGIVRTPFLIDKKGTVRKIFHKVKVKSHIEEVLAELKEI
;
A
#
# COMPACT_ATOMS: atom_id res chain seq x y z
N MET A 1 11.26 13.49 11.63
CA MET A 1 11.04 12.59 10.49
C MET A 1 11.08 13.35 9.17
N THR A 2 11.75 12.79 8.19
CA THR A 2 11.78 13.38 6.86
C THR A 2 10.45 13.10 6.15
N GLU A 3 9.77 14.15 5.75
CA GLU A 3 8.55 14.00 4.98
C GLU A 3 8.87 13.48 3.58
N ILE A 4 8.11 12.47 3.13
CA ILE A 4 8.27 11.90 1.79
C ILE A 4 7.53 12.79 0.79
N LYS A 5 8.20 13.18 -0.28
CA LYS A 5 7.64 14.01 -1.33
C LYS A 5 7.76 13.33 -2.69
N GLU A 6 6.88 13.68 -3.60
CA GLU A 6 6.99 13.25 -4.99
C GLU A 6 8.33 13.74 -5.55
N GLY A 7 9.00 12.87 -6.30
CA GLY A 7 10.33 13.14 -6.84
C GLY A 7 11.47 12.63 -5.97
N ASN A 8 11.22 12.32 -4.71
CA ASN A 8 12.25 11.81 -3.81
C ASN A 8 12.37 10.29 -3.93
N LYS A 9 13.51 9.75 -3.48
CA LYS A 9 13.68 8.30 -3.39
C LYS A 9 12.73 7.77 -2.32
N ALA A 10 12.04 6.66 -2.64
CA ALA A 10 11.23 5.96 -1.66
C ALA A 10 12.15 5.32 -0.62
N PRO A 11 11.88 5.50 0.68
CA PRO A 11 12.68 4.85 1.72
C PRO A 11 12.65 3.33 1.54
N ASP A 12 13.84 2.72 1.54
CA ASP A 12 13.92 1.26 1.44
C ASP A 12 13.41 0.61 2.73
N PHE A 13 12.93 -0.61 2.61
CA PHE A 13 12.45 -1.36 3.75
C PHE A 13 12.54 -2.86 3.50
N THR A 14 12.49 -3.61 4.59
CA THR A 14 12.27 -5.05 4.56
C THR A 14 11.08 -5.33 5.48
N ALA A 15 10.05 -5.98 4.95
CA ALA A 15 8.85 -6.30 5.71
C ALA A 15 8.44 -7.74 5.41
N LEU A 16 7.62 -8.33 6.28
CA LEU A 16 7.17 -9.71 6.10
C LEU A 16 5.83 -9.73 5.35
N ASP A 17 5.73 -10.63 4.38
CA ASP A 17 4.46 -10.86 3.69
C ASP A 17 3.53 -11.76 4.50
N GLN A 18 2.40 -12.14 3.93
CA GLN A 18 1.40 -12.98 4.60
C GLN A 18 1.91 -14.40 4.90
N LYS A 19 2.99 -14.81 4.26
CA LYS A 19 3.61 -16.15 4.47
C LYS A 19 4.84 -16.07 5.37
N GLY A 20 5.17 -14.89 5.88
CA GLY A 20 6.36 -14.69 6.68
C GLY A 20 7.66 -14.55 5.88
N LYS A 21 7.57 -14.39 4.58
CA LYS A 21 8.73 -14.15 3.72
C LYS A 21 9.12 -12.68 3.74
N LYS A 22 10.41 -12.40 3.70
CA LYS A 22 10.92 -11.04 3.64
C LYS A 22 10.72 -10.44 2.26
N VAL A 23 10.13 -9.26 2.21
CA VAL A 23 9.96 -8.46 0.99
C VAL A 23 10.77 -7.19 1.17
N LYS A 24 11.68 -6.94 0.26
CA LYS A 24 12.53 -5.75 0.28
C LYS A 24 12.21 -4.87 -0.92
N LEU A 25 11.94 -3.59 -0.66
CA LEU A 25 11.56 -2.66 -1.73
C LEU A 25 12.63 -2.57 -2.81
N SER A 26 13.91 -2.46 -2.42
CA SER A 26 15.01 -2.33 -3.36
C SER A 26 15.18 -3.54 -4.29
N SER A 27 14.60 -4.69 -3.97
CA SER A 27 14.64 -5.86 -4.85
C SER A 27 13.90 -5.65 -6.17
N PHE A 28 13.00 -4.67 -6.22
CA PHE A 28 12.25 -4.34 -7.44
C PHE A 28 12.94 -3.27 -8.28
N LYS A 29 13.97 -2.63 -7.75
CA LYS A 29 14.68 -1.55 -8.45
C LYS A 29 15.29 -2.05 -9.74
N GLY A 30 15.04 -1.32 -10.82
CA GLY A 30 15.50 -1.69 -12.17
C GLY A 30 14.65 -2.76 -12.85
N LYS A 31 13.62 -3.28 -12.16
CA LYS A 31 12.81 -4.39 -12.65
C LYS A 31 11.34 -4.05 -12.81
N LYS A 32 10.73 -3.49 -11.78
CA LYS A 32 9.28 -3.24 -11.74
C LYS A 32 8.94 -1.94 -11.03
N ASN A 33 7.83 -1.34 -11.42
CA ASN A 33 7.19 -0.28 -10.66
C ASN A 33 6.49 -0.92 -9.45
N VAL A 34 6.25 -0.13 -8.41
CA VAL A 34 5.58 -0.61 -7.18
C VAL A 34 4.44 0.32 -6.83
N VAL A 35 3.27 -0.26 -6.62
CA VAL A 35 2.16 0.43 -5.96
C VAL A 35 2.17 -0.04 -4.50
N LEU A 36 2.61 0.83 -3.61
CA LEU A 36 2.67 0.56 -2.19
C LEU A 36 1.50 1.30 -1.54
N TYR A 37 0.44 0.57 -1.18
CA TYR A 37 -0.73 1.24 -0.62
C TYR A 37 -0.93 0.86 0.85
N PHE A 38 -1.04 1.90 1.68
CA PHE A 38 -1.30 1.76 3.10
C PHE A 38 -2.81 1.86 3.35
N TYR A 39 -3.34 0.95 4.14
CA TYR A 39 -4.77 0.93 4.46
C TYR A 39 -4.98 0.60 5.94
N PRO A 40 -6.11 1.04 6.54
CA PRO A 40 -6.30 0.93 7.98
C PRO A 40 -6.40 -0.49 8.54
N LYS A 41 -7.19 -1.36 7.92
CA LYS A 41 -7.45 -2.68 8.52
C LYS A 41 -8.09 -3.67 7.54
N ASP A 42 -7.60 -4.92 7.58
CA ASP A 42 -8.17 -6.01 6.80
C ASP A 42 -9.67 -6.19 7.09
N MET A 43 -10.40 -6.59 6.05
CA MET A 43 -11.83 -6.98 6.14
C MET A 43 -12.79 -5.87 6.56
N THR A 44 -12.35 -4.62 6.60
CA THR A 44 -13.27 -3.49 6.74
C THR A 44 -13.86 -3.14 5.37
N PRO A 45 -15.06 -2.53 5.31
CA PRO A 45 -15.72 -2.29 4.02
C PRO A 45 -14.89 -1.53 3.00
N GLY A 46 -14.32 -0.39 3.37
CA GLY A 46 -13.51 0.41 2.44
C GLY A 46 -12.23 -0.28 1.99
N CYS A 47 -11.55 -0.96 2.92
CA CYS A 47 -10.32 -1.70 2.60
C CYS A 47 -10.61 -2.92 1.73
N THR A 48 -11.73 -3.59 1.94
CA THR A 48 -12.17 -4.70 1.10
C THR A 48 -12.47 -4.23 -0.32
N THR A 49 -13.20 -3.11 -0.47
CA THR A 49 -13.50 -2.53 -1.78
C THR A 49 -12.21 -2.17 -2.51
N GLN A 50 -11.27 -1.51 -1.84
CA GLN A 50 -9.99 -1.13 -2.43
C GLN A 50 -9.20 -2.36 -2.91
N ALA A 51 -9.09 -3.38 -2.06
CA ALA A 51 -8.37 -4.61 -2.40
C ALA A 51 -9.02 -5.33 -3.59
N CYS A 52 -10.34 -5.43 -3.60
CA CYS A 52 -11.07 -6.09 -4.69
C CYS A 52 -10.95 -5.30 -6.00
N ASP A 53 -10.89 -3.97 -5.93
CA ASP A 53 -10.67 -3.15 -7.12
C ASP A 53 -9.28 -3.38 -7.71
N PHE A 54 -8.25 -3.46 -6.87
CA PHE A 54 -6.90 -3.85 -7.33
C PHE A 54 -6.92 -5.24 -7.94
N ARG A 55 -7.62 -6.18 -7.31
CA ARG A 55 -7.75 -7.54 -7.83
C ARG A 55 -8.39 -7.55 -9.22
N ASP A 56 -9.51 -6.85 -9.37
CA ASP A 56 -10.29 -6.87 -10.60
C ASP A 56 -9.56 -6.19 -11.76
N HIS A 57 -8.65 -5.27 -11.45
CA HIS A 57 -7.85 -4.56 -12.45
C HIS A 57 -6.40 -5.04 -12.50
N HIS A 58 -6.08 -6.14 -11.82
CA HIS A 58 -4.70 -6.61 -11.66
C HIS A 58 -3.94 -6.75 -12.98
N LYS A 59 -4.60 -7.24 -14.01
CA LYS A 59 -3.97 -7.44 -15.33
C LYS A 59 -3.57 -6.13 -16.01
N LYS A 60 -4.17 -5.01 -15.60
CA LYS A 60 -3.84 -3.68 -16.13
C LYS A 60 -2.59 -3.09 -15.52
N PHE A 61 -2.14 -3.63 -14.39
CA PHE A 61 -0.92 -3.17 -13.72
C PHE A 61 0.30 -3.91 -14.30
N LYS A 62 0.61 -3.61 -15.54
CA LYS A 62 1.72 -4.24 -16.26
C LYS A 62 3.06 -3.81 -15.69
N ASN A 63 3.96 -4.77 -15.53
CA ASN A 63 5.32 -4.52 -15.04
C ASN A 63 5.33 -3.80 -13.69
N THR A 64 4.33 -4.10 -12.86
CA THR A 64 4.08 -3.41 -11.59
C THR A 64 3.73 -4.42 -10.52
N VAL A 65 4.31 -4.25 -9.33
CA VAL A 65 4.00 -5.04 -8.15
C VAL A 65 3.06 -4.23 -7.26
N ILE A 66 2.00 -4.85 -6.78
CA ILE A 66 1.09 -4.23 -5.81
C ILE A 66 1.40 -4.80 -4.44
N LEU A 67 1.70 -3.93 -3.48
CA LEU A 67 1.97 -4.29 -2.10
C LEU A 67 1.00 -3.51 -1.21
N GLY A 68 0.09 -4.22 -0.55
CA GLY A 68 -0.79 -3.62 0.46
C GLY A 68 -0.13 -3.72 1.82
N VAL A 69 -0.28 -2.70 2.64
CA VAL A 69 0.33 -2.63 3.97
C VAL A 69 -0.69 -2.21 5.01
N SER A 70 -0.82 -3.00 6.07
CA SER A 70 -1.55 -2.61 7.27
C SER A 70 -0.86 -3.16 8.50
N ILE A 71 -1.35 -2.81 9.69
CA ILE A 71 -0.80 -3.31 10.95
C ILE A 71 -1.35 -4.67 11.34
N ASP A 72 -2.17 -5.28 10.50
CA ASP A 72 -2.72 -6.60 10.73
C ASP A 72 -1.64 -7.69 10.70
N SER A 73 -1.91 -8.80 11.37
CA SER A 73 -1.00 -9.94 11.44
C SER A 73 -0.94 -10.70 10.11
N GLN A 74 0.07 -11.55 9.99
CA GLN A 74 0.20 -12.47 8.84
C GLN A 74 -1.04 -13.35 8.70
N GLU A 75 -1.58 -13.85 9.80
CA GLU A 75 -2.77 -14.71 9.80
C GLU A 75 -4.00 -13.97 9.25
N ARG A 76 -4.20 -12.72 9.66
CA ARG A 76 -5.31 -11.91 9.16
C ARG A 76 -5.16 -11.64 7.66
N HIS A 77 -3.95 -11.33 7.22
CA HIS A 77 -3.66 -11.13 5.81
C HIS A 77 -3.93 -12.39 4.99
N GLN A 78 -3.55 -13.57 5.50
CA GLN A 78 -3.85 -14.83 4.83
C GLN A 78 -5.36 -15.03 4.65
N LYS A 79 -6.12 -14.78 5.71
CA LYS A 79 -7.58 -14.91 5.66
C LYS A 79 -8.20 -13.91 4.67
N PHE A 80 -7.69 -12.70 4.63
CA PHE A 80 -8.17 -11.68 3.72
C PHE A 80 -7.90 -12.07 2.27
N ILE A 81 -6.69 -12.52 1.97
CA ILE A 81 -6.30 -12.97 0.64
C ILE A 81 -7.15 -14.16 0.20
N GLU A 82 -7.34 -15.16 1.07
CA GLU A 82 -8.13 -16.34 0.77
C GLU A 82 -9.59 -16.01 0.52
N LYS A 83 -10.17 -15.15 1.37
CA LYS A 83 -11.59 -14.81 1.29
C LYS A 83 -11.94 -14.07 0.00
N TYR A 84 -11.06 -13.19 -0.46
CA TYR A 84 -11.33 -12.33 -1.63
C TYR A 84 -10.47 -12.68 -2.83
N ASP A 85 -9.68 -13.75 -2.74
CA ASP A 85 -8.86 -14.23 -3.86
C ASP A 85 -7.91 -13.16 -4.39
N LEU A 86 -7.19 -12.50 -3.48
CA LEU A 86 -6.32 -11.40 -3.83
C LEU A 86 -5.03 -11.90 -4.50
N PRO A 87 -4.70 -11.42 -5.71
CA PRO A 87 -3.54 -11.92 -6.46
C PRO A 87 -2.25 -11.16 -6.16
N PHE A 88 -2.20 -10.41 -5.08
CA PHE A 88 -1.02 -9.61 -4.73
C PHE A 88 -0.67 -9.81 -3.26
N THR A 89 0.48 -9.27 -2.87
CA THR A 89 1.06 -9.45 -1.55
C THR A 89 0.54 -8.42 -0.55
N LEU A 90 0.31 -8.86 0.68
CA LEU A 90 0.02 -7.98 1.81
C LEU A 90 1.16 -8.05 2.81
N LEU A 91 1.68 -6.91 3.23
CA LEU A 91 2.76 -6.81 4.20
C LEU A 91 2.20 -6.59 5.61
N ALA A 92 2.70 -7.37 6.56
CA ALA A 92 2.27 -7.32 7.95
C ALA A 92 3.17 -6.37 8.75
N ASP A 93 2.73 -5.11 8.91
CA ASP A 93 3.47 -4.08 9.64
C ASP A 93 3.00 -3.99 11.10
N THR A 94 3.07 -5.10 11.82
CA THR A 94 2.52 -5.21 13.17
C THR A 94 3.17 -4.25 14.17
N GLU A 95 4.43 -3.86 13.94
CA GLU A 95 5.14 -2.91 14.80
C GLU A 95 5.02 -1.46 14.32
N LYS A 96 4.28 -1.21 13.25
CA LYS A 96 4.02 0.13 12.70
C LYS A 96 5.27 0.84 12.17
N LYS A 97 6.36 0.11 11.99
CA LYS A 97 7.63 0.68 11.53
C LYS A 97 7.53 1.25 10.12
N LEU A 98 6.91 0.52 9.22
CA LEU A 98 6.76 0.94 7.83
C LEU A 98 5.78 2.12 7.73
N ALA A 99 4.67 2.05 8.45
CA ALA A 99 3.69 3.13 8.49
C ALA A 99 4.29 4.43 9.00
N GLN A 100 5.16 4.34 10.02
CA GLN A 100 5.87 5.51 10.55
C GLN A 100 6.91 6.04 9.56
N LYS A 101 7.67 5.14 8.95
CA LYS A 101 8.69 5.51 7.96
C LYS A 101 8.10 6.28 6.78
N TYR A 102 6.90 5.89 6.35
CA TYR A 102 6.22 6.54 5.22
C TYR A 102 5.28 7.67 5.65
N GLY A 103 5.25 7.98 6.94
CA GLY A 103 4.48 9.14 7.46
C GLY A 103 2.98 8.96 7.44
N VAL A 104 2.46 7.74 7.35
CA VAL A 104 1.02 7.46 7.27
C VAL A 104 0.41 7.02 8.59
N TRP A 105 1.20 6.86 9.63
CA TRP A 105 0.75 6.58 10.99
C TRP A 105 0.47 7.92 11.66
N GLN A 106 -0.81 8.29 11.73
CA GLN A 106 -1.21 9.63 12.13
C GLN A 106 -2.39 9.61 13.08
N GLU A 107 -2.61 10.73 13.76
CA GLU A 107 -3.78 10.94 14.58
C GLU A 107 -5.02 11.06 13.70
N LYS A 108 -6.05 10.30 14.04
CA LYS A 108 -7.34 10.29 13.35
C LYS A 108 -8.45 10.62 14.34
N LYS A 109 -9.50 11.28 13.86
CA LYS A 109 -10.70 11.59 14.67
C LYS A 109 -11.89 10.85 14.10
N LEU A 110 -12.64 10.19 14.98
CA LEU A 110 -13.86 9.48 14.62
C LEU A 110 -14.84 9.56 15.78
N TYR A 111 -16.03 10.08 15.51
CA TYR A 111 -17.09 10.26 16.53
C TYR A 111 -16.61 10.98 17.80
N GLY A 112 -15.84 12.06 17.62
CA GLY A 112 -15.32 12.85 18.71
C GLY A 112 -14.15 12.23 19.48
N LYS A 113 -13.73 11.03 19.11
CA LYS A 113 -12.57 10.35 19.70
C LYS A 113 -11.35 10.49 18.82
N THR A 114 -10.20 10.66 19.45
CA THR A 114 -8.91 10.74 18.78
C THR A 114 -8.14 9.45 19.00
N PHE A 115 -7.56 8.90 17.94
CA PHE A 115 -6.74 7.69 18.02
C PHE A 115 -5.68 7.71 16.93
N MET A 116 -4.62 6.91 17.12
CA MET A 116 -3.58 6.75 16.10
C MET A 116 -3.97 5.63 15.13
N GLY A 117 -3.76 5.86 13.85
CA GLY A 117 -4.07 4.87 12.84
C GLY A 117 -3.41 5.17 11.50
N ILE A 118 -3.58 4.26 10.55
CA ILE A 118 -3.08 4.45 9.20
C ILE A 118 -4.05 5.34 8.43
N VAL A 119 -3.51 6.41 7.84
CA VAL A 119 -4.23 7.22 6.86
C VAL A 119 -4.05 6.56 5.50
N ARG A 120 -5.16 6.21 4.85
CA ARG A 120 -5.14 5.51 3.55
C ARG A 120 -4.35 6.32 2.53
N THR A 121 -3.19 5.81 2.12
CA THR A 121 -2.26 6.54 1.26
C THR A 121 -1.53 5.59 0.33
N PRO A 122 -1.90 5.51 -0.92
CA PRO A 122 -1.12 4.79 -1.93
C PRO A 122 0.06 5.62 -2.42
N PHE A 123 1.19 4.95 -2.63
CA PHE A 123 2.39 5.53 -3.21
C PHE A 123 2.68 4.81 -4.52
N LEU A 124 2.91 5.55 -5.59
CA LEU A 124 3.37 4.99 -6.86
C LEU A 124 4.88 5.22 -6.96
N ILE A 125 5.63 4.13 -6.98
CA ILE A 125 7.11 4.14 -7.01
C ILE A 125 7.55 3.55 -8.34
N ASP A 126 8.42 4.26 -9.05
CA ASP A 126 8.89 3.80 -10.35
C ASP A 126 10.03 2.77 -10.24
N LYS A 127 10.48 2.25 -11.37
CA LYS A 127 11.57 1.26 -11.44
C LYS A 127 12.89 1.77 -10.86
N LYS A 128 13.08 3.07 -10.82
CA LYS A 128 14.30 3.68 -10.28
C LYS A 128 14.23 3.82 -8.76
N GLY A 129 13.08 3.52 -8.15
CA GLY A 129 12.87 3.67 -6.72
C GLY A 129 12.44 5.08 -6.33
N THR A 130 11.98 5.88 -7.28
CA THR A 130 11.54 7.26 -7.04
C THR A 130 10.02 7.29 -6.81
N VAL A 131 9.57 8.04 -5.81
CA VAL A 131 8.15 8.28 -5.57
C VAL A 131 7.62 9.19 -6.66
N ARG A 132 6.76 8.67 -7.54
CA ARG A 132 6.21 9.44 -8.65
C ARG A 132 4.90 10.13 -8.29
N LYS A 133 4.12 9.51 -7.43
CA LYS A 133 2.83 10.06 -6.99
C LYS A 133 2.48 9.58 -5.60
N ILE A 134 1.94 10.49 -4.80
CA ILE A 134 1.35 10.18 -3.49
C ILE A 134 -0.13 10.55 -3.59
N PHE A 135 -1.00 9.58 -3.35
CA PHE A 135 -2.44 9.80 -3.48
C PHE A 135 -3.03 10.16 -2.11
N HIS A 136 -3.24 11.46 -1.90
CA HIS A 136 -3.86 11.98 -0.69
C HIS A 136 -5.39 11.99 -0.83
N LYS A 137 -6.10 11.83 0.27
CA LYS A 137 -7.57 11.91 0.32
C LYS A 137 -8.25 10.97 -0.70
N VAL A 138 -7.83 9.71 -0.68
CA VAL A 138 -8.30 8.70 -1.62
C VAL A 138 -9.81 8.46 -1.49
N LYS A 139 -10.50 8.51 -2.62
CA LYS A 139 -11.88 8.05 -2.75
C LYS A 139 -11.84 6.65 -3.35
N VAL A 140 -12.23 5.65 -2.56
CA VAL A 140 -12.10 4.25 -2.95
C VAL A 140 -12.77 3.95 -4.31
N LYS A 141 -13.89 4.59 -4.61
CA LYS A 141 -14.63 4.37 -5.86
C LYS A 141 -13.86 4.69 -7.15
N SER A 142 -12.97 5.69 -7.13
CA SER A 142 -12.28 6.15 -8.35
C SER A 142 -10.77 5.99 -8.28
N HIS A 143 -10.28 5.48 -7.18
CA HIS A 143 -8.85 5.43 -6.89
C HIS A 143 -8.06 4.61 -7.91
N ILE A 144 -8.55 3.43 -8.28
CA ILE A 144 -7.81 2.52 -9.18
C ILE A 144 -7.57 3.17 -10.55
N GLU A 145 -8.56 3.88 -11.07
CA GLU A 145 -8.43 4.58 -12.35
C GLU A 145 -7.37 5.67 -12.29
N GLU A 146 -7.32 6.39 -11.16
CA GLU A 146 -6.30 7.42 -10.94
C GLU A 146 -4.90 6.81 -10.90
N VAL A 147 -4.72 5.68 -10.21
CA VAL A 147 -3.43 4.99 -10.15
C VAL A 147 -3.01 4.51 -11.53
N LEU A 148 -3.94 3.92 -12.28
CA LEU A 148 -3.65 3.44 -13.63
C LEU A 148 -3.27 4.57 -14.58
N ALA A 149 -3.94 5.74 -14.45
CA ALA A 149 -3.62 6.90 -15.27
C ALA A 149 -2.20 7.41 -14.98
N GLU A 150 -1.83 7.50 -13.70
CA GLU A 150 -0.46 7.92 -13.31
C GLU A 150 0.59 6.90 -13.73
N LEU A 151 0.25 5.61 -13.68
CA LEU A 151 1.16 4.54 -14.09
C LEU A 151 1.54 4.65 -15.57
N LYS A 152 0.65 5.13 -16.42
CA LYS A 152 0.94 5.34 -17.84
C LYS A 152 1.95 6.46 -18.09
N GLU A 153 2.13 7.37 -17.14
CA GLU A 153 3.03 8.51 -17.24
C GLU A 153 4.48 8.18 -16.84
N ILE A 154 4.73 6.99 -16.34
CA ILE A 154 6.07 6.63 -15.84
C ILE A 154 6.73 5.48 -16.62
#